data_07ba526537540d6663f00862af5e8467
#
_entry.id   07ba526537540d6663f00862af5e8467
#
_cell.length_a   1.000
_cell.length_b   1.000
_cell.length_c   1.000
_cell.angle_alpha   90.00
_cell.angle_beta   90.00
_cell.angle_gamma   90.00
#
_symmetry.space_group_name_H-M   'P 1'
#
loop_
_entity.id
_entity.type
_entity.pdbx_description
1 polymer ?
#
loop_
_entity_poly.entity_id
_entity_poly.type
_entity_poly.pdbx_seq_one_letter_code
_entity_poly.pdbx_strand_id
1 'polypeptide(L)' 'STIAGYILDMSKKIPSYGEIFEDNFFTYKILSHSKKQISKVEISKIN' A
#
# COMPACT_ATOMS: atom_id res chain seq x y z
N SER A 1 -4.95 -11.98 6.82
CA SER A 1 -4.77 -10.54 6.58
C SER A 1 -3.34 -10.25 6.20
N THR A 2 -3.15 -9.39 5.25
CA THR A 2 -1.82 -9.01 4.78
C THR A 2 -1.75 -7.49 4.62
N ILE A 3 -0.52 -6.96 4.52
CA ILE A 3 -0.32 -5.54 4.22
C ILE A 3 -0.97 -5.20 2.88
N ALA A 4 -0.81 -6.06 1.88
CA ALA A 4 -1.43 -5.83 0.58
C ALA A 4 -2.95 -5.77 0.67
N GLY A 5 -3.56 -6.69 1.41
CA GLY A 5 -5.01 -6.68 1.61
C GLY A 5 -5.50 -5.42 2.32
N TYR A 6 -4.74 -4.97 3.33
CA TYR A 6 -5.05 -3.76 4.05
C TYR A 6 -5.05 -2.53 3.12
N ILE A 7 -4.04 -2.44 2.27
CA ILE A 7 -3.93 -1.32 1.32
C ILE A 7 -5.05 -1.37 0.28
N LEU A 8 -5.40 -2.57 -0.19
CA LEU A 8 -6.50 -2.73 -1.13
C LEU A 8 -7.82 -2.27 -0.51
N ASP A 9 -8.03 -2.56 0.77
CA ASP A 9 -9.22 -2.09 1.48
C ASP A 9 -9.27 -0.57 1.56
N MET A 10 -8.13 0.07 1.81
CA MET A 10 -8.05 1.52 1.85
C MET A 10 -8.30 2.16 0.49
N SER A 11 -7.68 1.63 -0.55
CA SER A 11 -7.71 2.25 -1.87
C SER A 11 -8.96 1.92 -2.68
N LYS A 12 -9.62 0.80 -2.37
CA LYS A 12 -10.79 0.30 -3.09
C LYS A 12 -10.48 -0.11 -4.54
N LYS A 13 -9.20 -0.17 -4.87
CA LYS A 13 -8.74 -0.57 -6.20
C LYS A 13 -7.28 -0.98 -6.07
N ILE A 14 -6.72 -1.58 -7.11
CA ILE A 14 -5.28 -1.86 -7.13
C ILE A 14 -4.56 -0.54 -7.38
N PRO A 15 -3.72 -0.10 -6.44
CA PRO A 15 -3.07 1.22 -6.56
C PRO A 15 -1.97 1.23 -7.60
N SER A 16 -1.63 2.44 -8.04
CA SER A 16 -0.56 2.65 -9.01
C SER A 16 0.80 2.64 -8.34
N TYR A 17 1.83 2.38 -9.14
CA TYR A 17 3.20 2.47 -8.67
C TYR A 17 3.48 3.88 -8.13
N GLY A 18 4.11 3.94 -6.98
CA GLY A 18 4.48 5.21 -6.35
C GLY A 18 3.37 5.88 -5.56
N GLU A 19 2.16 5.34 -5.61
CA GLU A 19 1.05 5.88 -4.84
C GLU A 19 1.31 5.67 -3.35
N ILE A 20 0.91 6.65 -2.52
CA ILE A 20 1.17 6.62 -1.09
C ILE A 20 -0.15 6.65 -0.34
N PHE A 21 -0.28 5.75 0.62
CA PHE A 21 -1.41 5.71 1.56
C PHE A 21 -0.88 5.92 2.96
N GLU A 22 -1.71 6.41 3.86
CA GLU A 22 -1.29 6.51 5.26
C GLU A 22 -2.45 6.22 6.22
N ASP A 23 -2.09 5.71 7.38
CA ASP A 23 -3.02 5.59 8.49
C ASP A 23 -2.46 6.44 9.65
N ASN A 24 -2.88 6.17 10.88
CA ASN A 24 -2.43 6.97 12.01
C ASN A 24 -0.98 6.74 12.40
N PHE A 25 -0.35 5.68 11.91
CA PHE A 25 0.96 5.26 12.38
C PHE A 25 2.02 5.18 11.29
N PHE A 26 1.62 4.86 10.06
CA PHE A 26 2.56 4.56 8.98
C PHE A 26 2.13 5.16 7.67
N THR A 27 3.11 5.36 6.79
CA THR A 27 2.87 5.59 5.37
C THR A 27 3.28 4.33 4.61
N TYR A 28 2.60 4.07 3.50
CA TYR A 28 2.79 2.88 2.68
C TYR A 28 2.96 3.32 1.23
N LYS A 29 4.17 3.16 0.70
CA LYS A 29 4.44 3.53 -0.69
C LYS A 29 4.47 2.28 -1.55
N ILE A 30 3.73 2.30 -2.64
CA ILE A 30 3.63 1.15 -3.54
C ILE A 30 4.86 1.13 -4.44
N LEU A 31 5.71 0.13 -4.28
CA LEU A 31 6.93 -0.01 -5.06
C LEU A 31 6.76 -0.92 -6.26
N SER A 32 5.83 -1.87 -6.18
CA SER A 32 5.60 -2.80 -7.27
C SER A 32 4.24 -3.45 -7.11
N HIS A 33 3.56 -3.69 -8.22
CA HIS A 33 2.33 -4.46 -8.21
C HIS A 33 2.18 -5.21 -9.52
N SER A 34 1.43 -6.30 -9.48
CA SER A 34 1.01 -7.02 -10.68
C SER A 34 -0.43 -6.61 -10.99
N LYS A 35 -1.01 -7.21 -12.05
CA LYS A 35 -2.37 -6.89 -12.46
C LYS A 35 -3.41 -7.05 -11.35
N LYS A 36 -3.17 -7.98 -10.42
CA LYS A 36 -4.18 -8.36 -9.45
C LYS A 36 -3.76 -8.18 -8.00
N GLN A 37 -2.51 -7.81 -7.75
CA GLN A 37 -2.05 -7.72 -6.36
C GLN A 37 -0.86 -6.79 -6.22
N ILE A 38 -0.71 -6.30 -5.00
CA ILE A 38 0.45 -5.51 -4.61
C ILE A 38 1.56 -6.49 -4.24
N SER A 39 2.76 -6.31 -4.81
CA SER A 39 3.87 -7.23 -4.57
C SER A 39 4.99 -6.63 -3.73
N LYS A 40 5.10 -5.32 -3.63
CA LYS A 40 6.14 -4.70 -2.82
C LYS A 40 5.68 -3.33 -2.31
N VAL A 41 5.86 -3.10 -1.02
CA VAL A 41 5.43 -1.86 -0.35
C VAL A 41 6.56 -1.37 0.55
N GLU A 42 6.80 -0.08 0.53
CA GLU A 42 7.70 0.54 1.50
C GLU A 42 6.86 1.15 2.62
N ILE A 43 7.14 0.75 3.85
CA ILE A 43 6.40 1.22 5.02
C ILE A 43 7.31 2.15 5.83
N SER A 44 6.83 3.34 6.13
CA SER A 44 7.58 4.31 6.92
C SER A 44 6.73 4.76 8.10
N LYS A 45 7.37 4.84 9.26
CA LYS A 45 6.70 5.27 10.48
C LYS A 45 6.50 6.78 10.45
N ILE A 46 5.32 7.21 10.86
CA ILE A 46 5.03 8.63 11.04
C ILE A 46 5.48 9.02 12.44
N ASN A 47 6.25 10.10 12.54
CA ASN A 47 6.70 10.62 13.84
C ASN A 47 5.61 11.44 14.49
#